data_7c0a0da2813b9132a79aa304b7a7e664
#
_entry.id   7c0a0da2813b9132a79aa304b7a7e664
#
_cell.length_a   1.000
_cell.length_b   1.000
_cell.length_c   1.000
_cell.angle_alpha   90.00
_cell.angle_beta   90.00
_cell.angle_gamma   90.00
#
_symmetry.space_group_name_H-M   'P 1'
#
loop_
_entity.id
_entity.type
_entity.pdbx_description
1 polymer ?
#
loop_
_entity_poly.entity_id
_entity_poly.type
_entity_poly.pdbx_seq_one_letter_code
_entity_poly.pdbx_strand_id
1 'polypeptide(L)'
;LVGALGAVDLTGYSCTRLSVTMNSTTDFMSSVSGDSTNPTLVETTTSFYHATLGAATPNGINSVLFAVYPDLPYDSWVTVGLEGVPNAGIGEAAVATVQSADNPWTTNFDPGFGQPGGNISIDDPIGGAWYALNGDANGIAGDDLKVLVGQFTTDGDLSGQLYCQVFIEGD
;
A
#
# COMPACT_ATOMS: atom_id res chain seq x y z
N LEU A 1 -14.43 -13.97 11.95
CA LEU A 1 -13.16 -14.68 12.23
C LEU A 1 -13.07 -15.18 13.68
N VAL A 2 -14.17 -15.74 14.22
CA VAL A 2 -14.21 -16.25 15.59
C VAL A 2 -13.66 -17.68 15.62
N GLY A 3 -12.55 -17.90 16.33
CA GLY A 3 -12.07 -19.25 16.67
C GLY A 3 -10.65 -19.64 16.23
N ALA A 4 -9.90 -18.81 15.51
CA ALA A 4 -8.48 -19.04 15.26
C ALA A 4 -7.63 -18.33 16.34
N LEU A 5 -6.49 -18.91 16.71
CA LEU A 5 -5.51 -18.25 17.59
C LEU A 5 -5.08 -16.93 16.94
N GLY A 6 -5.33 -15.81 17.61
CA GLY A 6 -4.99 -14.47 17.09
C GLY A 6 -6.02 -13.82 16.16
N ALA A 7 -7.20 -14.41 15.96
CA ALA A 7 -8.24 -13.78 15.15
C ALA A 7 -8.76 -12.50 15.80
N VAL A 8 -8.61 -11.38 15.09
CA VAL A 8 -9.18 -10.08 15.46
C VAL A 8 -10.62 -10.01 14.91
N ASP A 9 -11.54 -9.46 15.68
CA ASP A 9 -12.89 -9.18 15.20
C ASP A 9 -12.86 -7.89 14.34
N LEU A 10 -13.03 -8.04 13.05
CA LEU A 10 -13.11 -6.94 12.09
C LEU A 10 -14.55 -6.61 11.70
N THR A 11 -15.53 -6.93 12.53
CA THR A 11 -16.92 -6.53 12.31
C THR A 11 -17.01 -5.00 12.27
N GLY A 12 -17.60 -4.46 11.20
CA GLY A 12 -17.71 -3.01 10.98
C GLY A 12 -16.55 -2.40 10.18
N TYR A 13 -15.46 -3.14 9.95
CA TYR A 13 -14.39 -2.68 9.08
C TYR A 13 -14.71 -2.90 7.61
N SER A 14 -14.21 -1.98 6.78
CA SER A 14 -14.18 -2.10 5.32
C SER A 14 -12.73 -2.22 4.84
N CYS A 15 -12.45 -3.18 3.97
CA CYS A 15 -11.15 -3.33 3.33
C CYS A 15 -11.25 -2.82 1.89
N THR A 16 -10.60 -1.72 1.59
CA THR A 16 -10.64 -1.04 0.30
C THR A 16 -9.32 -1.19 -0.43
N ARG A 17 -9.35 -1.64 -1.69
CA ARG A 17 -8.20 -1.66 -2.59
C ARG A 17 -8.28 -0.50 -3.55
N LEU A 18 -7.20 0.27 -3.63
CA LEU A 18 -7.10 1.45 -4.47
C LEU A 18 -6.16 1.17 -5.65
N SER A 19 -6.63 1.41 -6.87
CA SER A 19 -5.85 1.21 -8.09
C SER A 19 -5.87 2.45 -8.96
N VAL A 20 -4.78 2.69 -9.68
CA VAL A 20 -4.72 3.69 -10.76
C VAL A 20 -5.08 3.00 -12.07
N THR A 21 -6.04 3.57 -12.82
CA THR A 21 -6.41 3.09 -14.15
C THR A 21 -5.52 3.75 -15.20
N MET A 22 -4.95 2.94 -16.07
CA MET A 22 -4.04 3.33 -17.15
C MET A 22 -4.75 3.33 -18.51
N ASN A 23 -4.08 3.85 -19.53
CA ASN A 23 -4.62 3.91 -20.89
C ASN A 23 -4.01 2.84 -21.82
N SER A 24 -2.84 2.32 -21.49
CA SER A 24 -2.14 1.29 -22.26
C SER A 24 -1.70 0.15 -21.36
N THR A 25 -1.67 -1.07 -21.91
CA THR A 25 -1.16 -2.28 -21.22
C THR A 25 0.31 -2.18 -20.85
N THR A 26 1.05 -1.29 -21.51
CA THR A 26 2.48 -1.05 -21.28
C THR A 26 2.77 0.20 -20.45
N ASP A 27 1.76 0.94 -20.05
CA ASP A 27 1.94 2.04 -19.09
C ASP A 27 2.54 1.50 -17.78
N PHE A 28 3.47 2.26 -17.22
CA PHE A 28 4.19 1.86 -16.03
C PHE A 28 3.95 2.87 -14.89
N MET A 29 3.41 2.38 -13.80
CA MET A 29 3.28 3.13 -12.55
C MET A 29 4.60 3.08 -11.79
N SER A 30 5.30 4.21 -11.70
CA SER A 30 6.58 4.27 -10.99
C SER A 30 6.41 4.51 -9.50
N SER A 31 5.58 5.50 -9.14
CA SER A 31 5.45 5.89 -7.74
C SER A 31 4.12 6.55 -7.42
N VAL A 32 3.75 6.48 -6.15
CA VAL A 32 2.93 7.47 -5.47
C VAL A 32 3.87 8.28 -4.60
N SER A 33 3.92 9.58 -4.82
CA SER A 33 4.82 10.51 -4.13
C SER A 33 4.05 11.69 -3.55
N GLY A 34 4.70 12.46 -2.71
CA GLY A 34 4.13 13.70 -2.18
C GLY A 34 5.21 14.65 -1.74
N ASP A 35 4.88 15.94 -1.74
CA ASP A 35 5.65 17.04 -1.18
C ASP A 35 4.71 18.20 -0.82
N SER A 36 5.28 19.31 -0.34
CA SER A 36 4.48 20.50 0.03
C SER A 36 3.76 21.16 -1.16
N THR A 37 4.11 20.85 -2.41
CA THR A 37 3.47 21.38 -3.62
C THR A 37 2.38 20.43 -4.13
N ASN A 38 2.66 19.15 -4.07
CA ASN A 38 1.78 18.07 -4.55
C ASN A 38 1.60 17.03 -3.43
N PRO A 39 0.80 17.32 -2.42
CA PRO A 39 0.67 16.43 -1.28
C PRO A 39 -0.03 15.12 -1.65
N THR A 40 0.45 14.04 -1.05
CA THR A 40 -0.24 12.74 -1.03
C THR A 40 -0.80 12.51 0.36
N LEU A 41 -2.11 12.29 0.42
CA LEU A 41 -2.87 12.08 1.65
C LEU A 41 -3.71 10.80 1.50
N VAL A 42 -3.65 9.91 2.49
CA VAL A 42 -4.62 8.82 2.65
C VAL A 42 -5.10 8.85 4.09
N GLU A 43 -6.37 9.11 4.27
CA GLU A 43 -6.93 9.47 5.55
C GLU A 43 -8.14 8.61 5.90
N THR A 44 -8.29 8.32 7.18
CA THR A 44 -9.50 7.74 7.74
C THR A 44 -9.98 8.58 8.92
N THR A 45 -11.27 8.56 9.18
CA THR A 45 -11.85 9.24 10.35
C THR A 45 -11.55 8.53 11.68
N THR A 46 -10.97 7.34 11.63
CA THR A 46 -10.58 6.52 12.81
C THR A 46 -9.09 6.16 12.74
N SER A 47 -8.77 4.89 12.50
CA SER A 47 -7.42 4.39 12.31
C SER A 47 -7.39 3.30 11.24
N PHE A 48 -6.22 3.05 10.65
CA PHE A 48 -6.01 1.90 9.79
C PHE A 48 -5.74 0.65 10.63
N TYR A 49 -6.32 -0.46 10.21
CA TYR A 49 -6.05 -1.76 10.80
C TYR A 49 -4.71 -2.30 10.29
N HIS A 50 -3.86 -2.76 11.20
CA HIS A 50 -2.67 -3.53 10.88
C HIS A 50 -2.67 -4.86 11.62
N ALA A 51 -2.35 -5.93 10.90
CA ALA A 51 -2.19 -7.26 11.48
C ALA A 51 -0.85 -7.36 12.24
N THR A 52 -0.77 -8.22 13.25
CA THR A 52 0.48 -8.38 14.04
C THR A 52 1.69 -8.78 13.20
N LEU A 53 1.48 -9.49 12.09
CA LEU A 53 2.50 -9.88 11.11
C LEU A 53 2.40 -9.07 9.80
N GLY A 54 1.66 -7.97 9.83
CA GLY A 54 1.54 -7.06 8.72
C GLY A 54 2.78 -6.17 8.56
N ALA A 55 2.75 -5.33 7.54
CA ALA A 55 3.79 -4.36 7.26
C ALA A 55 3.25 -3.21 6.39
N ALA A 56 3.90 -2.05 6.43
CA ALA A 56 3.53 -0.89 5.61
C ALA A 56 3.54 -1.16 4.09
N THR A 57 4.22 -2.24 3.65
CA THR A 57 4.19 -2.74 2.27
C THR A 57 3.96 -4.25 2.25
N PRO A 58 3.37 -4.83 1.18
CA PRO A 58 3.07 -6.26 1.14
C PRO A 58 4.29 -7.17 0.91
N ASN A 59 5.49 -6.61 0.78
CA ASN A 59 6.72 -7.35 0.42
C ASN A 59 6.99 -8.60 1.26
N GLY A 60 6.61 -8.60 2.53
CA GLY A 60 6.80 -9.72 3.46
C GLY A 60 5.53 -10.51 3.76
N ILE A 61 4.38 -10.12 3.20
CA ILE A 61 3.09 -10.75 3.48
C ILE A 61 2.95 -12.03 2.66
N ASN A 62 3.19 -13.16 3.31
CA ASN A 62 3.13 -14.48 2.67
C ASN A 62 1.74 -15.10 2.85
N SER A 63 1.03 -15.37 1.74
CA SER A 63 -0.31 -15.97 1.73
C SER A 63 -0.38 -17.36 2.39
N VAL A 64 0.72 -18.08 2.52
CA VAL A 64 0.79 -19.36 3.26
C VAL A 64 0.40 -19.17 4.73
N LEU A 65 0.62 -17.97 5.28
CA LEU A 65 0.30 -17.65 6.68
C LEU A 65 -1.19 -17.36 6.90
N PHE A 66 -1.99 -17.13 5.86
CA PHE A 66 -3.40 -16.75 5.97
C PHE A 66 -4.27 -17.81 6.67
N ALA A 67 -3.90 -19.09 6.55
CA ALA A 67 -4.59 -20.17 7.24
C ALA A 67 -4.40 -20.14 8.78
N VAL A 68 -3.28 -19.57 9.25
CA VAL A 68 -2.92 -19.47 10.68
C VAL A 68 -3.29 -18.10 11.23
N TYR A 69 -3.13 -17.05 10.42
CA TYR A 69 -3.43 -15.65 10.75
C TYR A 69 -4.52 -15.13 9.81
N PRO A 70 -5.80 -15.43 10.09
CA PRO A 70 -6.92 -15.16 9.18
C PRO A 70 -7.25 -13.67 9.04
N ASP A 71 -6.67 -12.81 9.85
CA ASP A 71 -6.75 -11.35 9.83
C ASP A 71 -5.66 -10.71 8.93
N LEU A 72 -4.55 -11.42 8.68
CA LEU A 72 -3.44 -10.92 7.86
C LEU A 72 -3.85 -10.53 6.41
N PRO A 73 -4.79 -11.18 5.73
CA PRO A 73 -5.30 -10.71 4.43
C PRO A 73 -5.93 -9.33 4.43
N TYR A 74 -6.32 -8.83 5.61
CA TYR A 74 -6.96 -7.52 5.81
C TYR A 74 -6.01 -6.44 6.31
N ASP A 75 -4.71 -6.73 6.37
CA ASP A 75 -3.69 -5.75 6.71
C ASP A 75 -3.74 -4.53 5.79
N SER A 76 -3.46 -3.35 6.34
CA SER A 76 -3.36 -2.13 5.52
C SER A 76 -1.91 -1.94 5.06
N TRP A 77 -1.72 -1.67 3.78
CA TRP A 77 -0.41 -1.48 3.18
C TRP A 77 -0.47 -0.64 1.91
N VAL A 78 0.65 -0.03 1.55
CA VAL A 78 0.84 0.67 0.28
C VAL A 78 1.71 -0.17 -0.65
N THR A 79 1.48 -0.03 -1.97
CA THR A 79 2.16 -0.85 -2.97
C THR A 79 2.27 -0.15 -4.32
N VAL A 80 3.03 -0.74 -5.21
CA VAL A 80 2.93 -0.58 -6.66
C VAL A 80 2.79 -1.98 -7.24
N GLY A 81 1.55 -2.38 -7.53
CA GLY A 81 1.17 -3.62 -8.19
C GLY A 81 1.30 -4.93 -7.40
N LEU A 82 1.96 -4.94 -6.24
CA LEU A 82 2.11 -6.17 -5.44
C LEU A 82 0.91 -6.38 -4.50
N GLU A 83 0.53 -7.64 -4.32
CA GLU A 83 -0.46 -8.07 -3.31
C GLU A 83 0.17 -8.92 -2.18
N GLY A 84 1.48 -9.13 -2.23
CA GLY A 84 2.24 -9.96 -1.28
C GLY A 84 3.71 -10.02 -1.64
N VAL A 85 4.38 -11.10 -1.25
CA VAL A 85 5.79 -11.34 -1.57
C VAL A 85 6.00 -11.28 -3.10
N PRO A 86 6.93 -10.45 -3.61
CA PRO A 86 7.17 -10.33 -5.04
C PRO A 86 7.68 -11.65 -5.65
N ASN A 87 7.18 -11.96 -6.83
CA ASN A 87 7.62 -13.12 -7.61
C ASN A 87 8.72 -12.71 -8.60
N ALA A 88 9.98 -12.84 -8.18
CA ALA A 88 11.12 -12.52 -9.04
C ALA A 88 11.18 -13.37 -10.34
N GLY A 89 10.50 -14.53 -10.36
CA GLY A 89 10.44 -15.40 -11.55
C GLY A 89 9.66 -14.80 -12.73
N ILE A 90 8.82 -13.79 -12.46
CA ILE A 90 8.10 -13.03 -13.49
C ILE A 90 8.53 -11.56 -13.55
N GLY A 91 9.62 -11.21 -12.87
CA GLY A 91 10.19 -9.87 -12.90
C GLY A 91 9.61 -8.89 -11.89
N GLU A 92 8.81 -9.36 -10.92
CA GLU A 92 8.37 -8.50 -9.81
C GLU A 92 9.52 -8.20 -8.85
N ALA A 93 9.51 -7.00 -8.29
CA ALA A 93 10.46 -6.56 -7.28
C ALA A 93 9.75 -5.90 -6.09
N ALA A 94 10.45 -5.85 -4.97
CA ALA A 94 9.93 -5.25 -3.74
C ALA A 94 9.63 -3.75 -3.90
N VAL A 95 8.48 -3.32 -3.42
CA VAL A 95 8.14 -1.90 -3.33
C VAL A 95 9.01 -1.24 -2.28
N ALA A 96 9.67 -0.16 -2.65
CA ALA A 96 10.48 0.64 -1.75
C ALA A 96 9.70 1.86 -1.23
N THR A 97 10.10 2.35 -0.06
CA THR A 97 9.56 3.58 0.54
C THR A 97 10.68 4.56 0.81
N VAL A 98 10.37 5.85 0.69
CA VAL A 98 11.26 6.95 1.09
C VAL A 98 10.44 7.98 1.86
N GLN A 99 11.08 8.56 2.89
CA GLN A 99 10.48 9.57 3.77
C GLN A 99 11.54 10.51 4.29
N SER A 100 11.14 11.71 4.68
CA SER A 100 12.03 12.60 5.41
C SER A 100 12.17 12.16 6.88
N ALA A 101 13.25 12.57 7.52
CA ALA A 101 13.45 12.31 8.95
C ALA A 101 12.42 13.07 9.82
N ASP A 102 11.95 14.21 9.33
CA ASP A 102 11.00 15.05 10.04
C ASP A 102 9.54 14.59 9.83
N ASN A 103 9.29 13.78 8.79
CA ASN A 103 7.97 13.18 8.51
C ASN A 103 8.10 11.67 8.26
N PRO A 104 8.19 10.86 9.32
CA PRO A 104 8.30 9.40 9.24
C PRO A 104 6.95 8.76 8.93
N TRP A 105 6.35 9.09 7.77
CA TRP A 105 5.00 8.69 7.38
C TRP A 105 4.78 7.17 7.41
N THR A 106 5.80 6.37 7.07
CA THR A 106 5.67 4.90 7.10
C THR A 106 5.43 4.37 8.51
N THR A 107 6.16 4.90 9.51
CA THR A 107 6.00 4.51 10.92
C THR A 107 4.70 5.06 11.51
N ASN A 108 4.23 6.23 11.05
CA ASN A 108 2.94 6.78 11.44
C ASN A 108 1.80 5.94 10.88
N PHE A 109 1.91 5.49 9.64
CA PHE A 109 0.93 4.63 8.99
C PHE A 109 0.92 3.22 9.59
N ASP A 110 2.08 2.59 9.72
CA ASP A 110 2.23 1.27 10.35
C ASP A 110 3.24 1.33 11.50
N PRO A 111 2.77 1.49 12.75
CA PRO A 111 3.64 1.46 13.93
C PRO A 111 4.19 0.06 14.26
N GLY A 112 3.73 -0.97 13.57
CA GLY A 112 4.12 -2.36 13.74
C GLY A 112 3.33 -3.09 14.85
N PHE A 113 3.50 -4.41 14.89
CA PHE A 113 2.94 -5.30 15.92
C PHE A 113 1.41 -5.21 16.09
N GLY A 114 0.68 -4.96 15.01
CA GLY A 114 -0.78 -4.86 15.04
C GLY A 114 -1.32 -3.64 15.80
N GLN A 115 -0.51 -2.60 15.94
CA GLN A 115 -0.97 -1.33 16.50
C GLN A 115 -1.82 -0.57 15.46
N PRO A 116 -2.83 0.19 15.88
CA PRO A 116 -3.61 1.02 14.98
C PRO A 116 -2.74 2.03 14.24
N GLY A 117 -2.89 2.09 12.92
CA GLY A 117 -2.14 3.00 12.05
C GLY A 117 -2.79 4.36 11.92
N GLY A 118 -1.96 5.39 11.74
CA GLY A 118 -2.39 6.76 11.46
C GLY A 118 -2.54 7.02 9.96
N ASN A 119 -2.99 8.24 9.64
CA ASN A 119 -3.11 8.72 8.28
C ASN A 119 -1.73 8.83 7.60
N ILE A 120 -1.70 8.60 6.29
CA ILE A 120 -0.55 8.94 5.47
C ILE A 120 -0.68 10.42 5.10
N SER A 121 0.33 11.21 5.45
CA SER A 121 0.48 12.60 5.01
C SER A 121 1.91 12.80 4.53
N ILE A 122 2.07 13.07 3.23
CA ILE A 122 3.35 13.38 2.59
C ILE A 122 3.18 14.77 1.98
N ASP A 123 3.42 15.80 2.79
CA ASP A 123 3.12 17.20 2.50
C ASP A 123 4.24 18.17 2.95
N ASP A 124 5.36 17.61 3.38
CA ASP A 124 6.54 18.37 3.79
C ASP A 124 7.44 18.77 2.58
N PRO A 125 8.33 19.75 2.71
CA PRO A 125 9.17 20.23 1.60
C PRO A 125 10.17 19.20 1.05
N ILE A 126 10.53 18.17 1.83
CA ILE A 126 11.44 17.10 1.39
C ILE A 126 10.65 16.04 0.64
N GLY A 127 9.44 15.75 1.13
CA GLY A 127 8.55 14.78 0.55
C GLY A 127 8.87 13.32 0.90
N GLY A 128 8.14 12.45 0.24
CA GLY A 128 8.25 11.01 0.39
C GLY A 128 7.55 10.28 -0.75
N ALA A 129 7.68 8.97 -0.77
CA ALA A 129 7.05 8.13 -1.80
C ALA A 129 7.03 6.66 -1.39
N TRP A 130 6.18 5.88 -2.08
CA TRP A 130 6.39 4.45 -2.30
C TRP A 130 6.48 4.20 -3.79
N TYR A 131 7.37 3.30 -4.22
CA TYR A 131 7.72 3.20 -5.62
C TYR A 131 8.23 1.81 -6.03
N ALA A 132 8.14 1.55 -7.34
CA ALA A 132 8.80 0.48 -8.07
C ALA A 132 9.80 1.08 -9.07
N LEU A 133 10.89 0.39 -9.35
CA LEU A 133 11.87 0.84 -10.33
C LEU A 133 11.36 0.54 -11.75
N ASN A 134 11.70 1.40 -12.71
CA ASN A 134 11.37 1.16 -14.10
C ASN A 134 12.01 -0.16 -14.57
N GLY A 135 11.16 -1.07 -15.10
CA GLY A 135 11.53 -2.43 -15.45
C GLY A 135 10.99 -3.51 -14.50
N ASP A 136 10.51 -3.13 -13.30
CA ASP A 136 9.84 -4.07 -12.40
C ASP A 136 8.44 -4.40 -12.94
N ALA A 137 8.14 -5.69 -13.11
CA ALA A 137 6.89 -6.13 -13.76
C ALA A 137 5.62 -5.71 -13.00
N ASN A 138 5.71 -5.55 -11.69
CA ASN A 138 4.57 -5.15 -10.87
C ASN A 138 4.09 -3.70 -11.10
N GLY A 139 4.91 -2.84 -11.70
CA GLY A 139 4.50 -1.48 -12.09
C GLY A 139 3.77 -1.42 -13.43
N ILE A 140 3.75 -2.48 -14.22
CA ILE A 140 3.13 -2.53 -15.55
C ILE A 140 1.62 -2.72 -15.42
N ALA A 141 0.83 -1.92 -16.15
CA ALA A 141 -0.63 -1.94 -16.11
C ALA A 141 -1.25 -3.29 -16.51
N GLY A 142 -0.66 -3.99 -17.49
CA GLY A 142 -1.17 -5.26 -17.96
C GLY A 142 -2.53 -5.17 -18.67
N ASP A 143 -3.18 -6.32 -18.88
CA ASP A 143 -4.42 -6.41 -19.67
C ASP A 143 -5.64 -5.77 -18.98
N ASP A 144 -5.63 -5.66 -17.65
CA ASP A 144 -6.70 -5.02 -16.88
C ASP A 144 -6.57 -3.50 -16.78
N LEU A 145 -5.48 -2.96 -17.31
CA LEU A 145 -5.15 -1.52 -17.33
C LEU A 145 -5.15 -0.90 -15.94
N LYS A 146 -4.68 -1.63 -14.93
CA LYS A 146 -4.70 -1.17 -13.55
C LYS A 146 -3.42 -1.53 -12.82
N VAL A 147 -2.97 -0.61 -11.98
CA VAL A 147 -1.92 -0.88 -11.00
C VAL A 147 -2.46 -0.60 -9.60
N LEU A 148 -2.40 -1.59 -8.74
CA LEU A 148 -2.79 -1.48 -7.34
C LEU A 148 -1.79 -0.57 -6.62
N VAL A 149 -2.28 0.39 -5.82
CA VAL A 149 -1.43 1.35 -5.10
C VAL A 149 -1.57 1.27 -3.58
N GLY A 150 -2.56 0.53 -3.09
CA GLY A 150 -2.70 0.25 -1.67
C GLY A 150 -3.95 -0.55 -1.32
N GLN A 151 -3.92 -1.13 -0.13
CA GLN A 151 -5.05 -1.73 0.56
C GLN A 151 -5.21 -1.05 1.92
N PHE A 152 -6.43 -0.64 2.24
CA PHE A 152 -6.72 0.13 3.43
C PHE A 152 -7.93 -0.47 4.14
N THR A 153 -7.72 -0.97 5.35
CA THR A 153 -8.75 -1.55 6.21
C THR A 153 -9.02 -0.62 7.37
N THR A 154 -10.24 -0.15 7.49
CA THR A 154 -10.67 0.80 8.52
C THR A 154 -12.15 0.63 8.84
N ASP A 155 -12.56 1.01 10.04
CA ASP A 155 -13.97 1.18 10.45
C ASP A 155 -14.47 2.62 10.28
N GLY A 156 -13.60 3.52 9.79
CA GLY A 156 -13.92 4.91 9.46
C GLY A 156 -14.17 5.15 7.97
N ASP A 157 -14.45 6.40 7.65
CA ASP A 157 -14.58 6.88 6.27
C ASP A 157 -13.20 7.12 5.68
N LEU A 158 -12.94 6.50 4.51
CA LEU A 158 -11.68 6.65 3.77
C LEU A 158 -11.76 7.85 2.83
N SER A 159 -10.73 8.69 2.83
CA SER A 159 -10.59 9.83 1.92
C SER A 159 -9.12 10.09 1.58
N GLY A 160 -8.85 10.99 0.63
CA GLY A 160 -7.49 11.39 0.32
C GLY A 160 -7.28 11.89 -1.10
N GLN A 161 -6.02 12.09 -1.42
CA GLN A 161 -5.52 12.42 -2.76
C GLN A 161 -4.15 11.80 -2.97
N LEU A 162 -3.86 11.39 -4.18
CA LEU A 162 -2.59 10.77 -4.56
C LEU A 162 -1.93 11.57 -5.68
N TYR A 163 -0.64 11.81 -5.57
CA TYR A 163 0.19 12.31 -6.64
C TYR A 163 1.00 11.14 -7.22
N CYS A 164 0.70 10.77 -8.46
CA CYS A 164 1.20 9.56 -9.10
C CYS A 164 2.14 9.90 -10.26
N GLN A 165 3.22 9.14 -10.40
CA GLN A 165 4.11 9.18 -11.56
C GLN A 165 3.87 7.96 -12.44
N VAL A 166 3.49 8.23 -13.68
CA VAL A 166 3.23 7.20 -14.69
C VAL A 166 4.13 7.46 -15.90
N PHE A 167 4.81 6.42 -16.36
CA PHE A 167 5.52 6.41 -17.64
C PHE A 167 4.58 5.86 -18.71
N ILE A 168 4.22 6.69 -19.69
CA ILE A 168 3.31 6.31 -20.76
C ILE A 168 4.05 5.36 -21.70
N GLU A 169 3.46 4.18 -21.97
CA GLU A 169 4.06 3.12 -22.77
C GLU A 169 5.46 2.68 -22.26
N GLY A 170 5.75 2.92 -20.97
CA GLY A 170 7.00 2.55 -20.34
C GLY A 170 8.15 3.54 -20.50
N ASP A 171 7.88 4.72 -21.08
CA ASP A 171 8.87 5.80 -21.29
C ASP A 171 8.63 7.01 -20.39
#